data_565aa24bcde973ca889c049d846e037a
#
_entry.id   565aa24bcde973ca889c049d846e037a
#
_cell.length_a   1.000
_cell.length_b   1.000
_cell.length_c   1.000
_cell.angle_alpha   90.00
_cell.angle_beta   90.00
_cell.angle_gamma   90.00
#
_symmetry.space_group_name_H-M   'P 1'
#
loop_
_entity.id
_entity.type
_entity.pdbx_description
1 polymer ?
#
loop_
_entity_poly.entity_id
_entity_poly.type
_entity_poly.pdbx_seq_one_letter_code
_entity_poly.pdbx_strand_id
1 'polypeptide(L)'
;MIHRLASVMVAALLLGAACVPVRADPAFAKFLQSLWPEAQGLGVSRAVFDAATRGLEPDLSLPDLALPGRTDKPPSQPEFVQTPADYVRESSIARLAAQGRTLLEMHRATLDAIERQFGVRPSVILAIWGRETAFGGYKLPHDALRVLATQAYTGRRKELFRGEFLAALKMLQGGVPRERLRSSWSGAMGLTQFLPSEFYKHAVDFDGDGKVDIWTSIPDALASAAK
;
A
#
# COMPACT_ATOMS: atom_id res chain seq x y z
N MET A 1 -78.43 -16.09 -3.25
CA MET A 1 -77.30 -15.61 -4.04
C MET A 1 -76.12 -15.57 -3.12
N ILE A 2 -75.22 -16.54 -3.28
CA ILE A 2 -74.13 -16.87 -2.34
C ILE A 2 -72.82 -16.35 -2.98
N HIS A 3 -72.17 -15.33 -2.41
CA HIS A 3 -70.85 -14.88 -2.82
C HIS A 3 -69.79 -15.65 -2.05
N ARG A 4 -69.02 -16.47 -2.79
CA ARG A 4 -67.83 -17.15 -2.28
C ARG A 4 -66.62 -16.18 -2.35
N LEU A 5 -66.10 -15.81 -1.20
CA LEU A 5 -64.82 -15.13 -1.05
C LEU A 5 -63.70 -16.18 -1.16
N ALA A 6 -62.87 -16.05 -2.18
CA ALA A 6 -61.66 -16.85 -2.32
C ALA A 6 -60.48 -16.09 -1.64
N SER A 7 -60.00 -16.66 -0.54
CA SER A 7 -58.79 -16.17 0.15
C SER A 7 -57.55 -16.66 -0.61
N VAL A 8 -56.82 -15.74 -1.20
CA VAL A 8 -55.50 -16.01 -1.76
C VAL A 8 -54.44 -15.88 -0.67
N MET A 9 -53.88 -16.98 -0.29
CA MET A 9 -52.80 -17.07 0.67
C MET A 9 -51.47 -16.88 -0.09
N VAL A 10 -50.86 -15.71 0.03
CA VAL A 10 -49.52 -15.44 -0.52
C VAL A 10 -48.47 -15.95 0.48
N ALA A 11 -47.85 -17.07 0.14
CA ALA A 11 -46.72 -17.58 0.88
C ALA A 11 -45.45 -16.78 0.47
N ALA A 12 -44.98 -15.91 1.36
CA ALA A 12 -43.71 -15.22 1.22
C ALA A 12 -42.56 -16.19 1.53
N LEU A 13 -41.86 -16.70 0.50
CA LEU A 13 -40.61 -17.40 0.68
C LEU A 13 -39.52 -16.39 1.06
N LEU A 14 -39.16 -16.32 2.34
CA LEU A 14 -37.94 -15.68 2.81
C LEU A 14 -36.74 -16.54 2.41
N LEU A 15 -36.10 -16.22 1.29
CA LEU A 15 -34.75 -16.72 1.00
C LEU A 15 -33.80 -16.06 2.01
N GLY A 16 -33.50 -16.76 3.08
CA GLY A 16 -32.42 -16.45 3.97
C GLY A 16 -31.10 -16.63 3.20
N ALA A 17 -30.49 -15.52 2.76
CA ALA A 17 -29.10 -15.54 2.28
C ALA A 17 -28.23 -16.00 3.46
N ALA A 18 -27.88 -17.29 3.48
CA ALA A 18 -26.87 -17.81 4.38
C ALA A 18 -25.56 -17.09 4.05
N CYS A 19 -25.17 -16.14 4.90
CA CYS A 19 -23.85 -15.56 4.87
C CYS A 19 -22.87 -16.69 5.21
N VAL A 20 -22.33 -17.36 4.19
CA VAL A 20 -21.28 -18.36 4.39
C VAL A 20 -20.09 -17.59 4.96
N PRO A 21 -19.66 -17.86 6.20
CA PRO A 21 -18.47 -17.23 6.74
C PRO A 21 -17.32 -17.57 5.79
N VAL A 22 -16.66 -16.55 5.24
CA VAL A 22 -15.42 -16.74 4.50
C VAL A 22 -14.48 -17.43 5.47
N ARG A 23 -14.22 -18.70 5.19
CA ARG A 23 -13.39 -19.54 6.07
C ARG A 23 -11.97 -19.07 5.87
N ALA A 24 -11.39 -18.48 6.92
CA ALA A 24 -9.99 -18.07 6.95
C ALA A 24 -9.11 -19.20 6.39
N ASP A 25 -8.15 -18.86 5.51
CA ASP A 25 -7.18 -19.84 5.00
C ASP A 25 -6.30 -20.33 6.16
N PRO A 26 -6.48 -21.59 6.67
CA PRO A 26 -5.72 -22.06 7.83
C PRO A 26 -4.22 -22.12 7.59
N ALA A 27 -3.81 -22.33 6.35
CA ALA A 27 -2.39 -22.38 5.99
C ALA A 27 -1.78 -20.98 6.02
N PHE A 28 -2.51 -19.97 5.54
CA PHE A 28 -2.10 -18.58 5.65
C PHE A 28 -2.04 -18.10 7.10
N ALA A 29 -3.05 -18.45 7.91
CA ALA A 29 -3.05 -18.12 9.34
C ALA A 29 -1.85 -18.75 10.07
N LYS A 30 -1.53 -20.03 9.78
CA LYS A 30 -0.33 -20.70 10.31
C LYS A 30 0.96 -20.03 9.86
N PHE A 31 1.03 -19.62 8.58
CA PHE A 31 2.16 -18.86 8.06
C PHE A 31 2.35 -17.55 8.83
N LEU A 32 1.29 -16.75 9.02
CA LEU A 32 1.37 -15.51 9.79
C LEU A 32 1.89 -15.76 11.22
N GLN A 33 1.38 -16.78 11.91
CA GLN A 33 1.85 -17.12 13.25
C GLN A 33 3.32 -17.56 13.27
N SER A 34 3.83 -18.16 12.22
CA SER A 34 5.25 -18.55 12.13
C SER A 34 6.20 -17.33 12.07
N LEU A 35 5.71 -16.15 11.75
CA LEU A 35 6.48 -14.91 11.72
C LEU A 35 6.65 -14.26 13.10
N TRP A 36 5.92 -14.74 14.11
CA TRP A 36 5.94 -14.17 15.46
C TRP A 36 7.35 -14.04 16.07
N PRO A 37 8.22 -15.09 16.05
CA PRO A 37 9.55 -14.97 16.67
C PRO A 37 10.39 -13.83 16.07
N GLU A 38 10.29 -13.62 14.77
CA GLU A 38 11.01 -12.53 14.09
C GLU A 38 10.43 -11.17 14.42
N ALA A 39 9.08 -11.04 14.41
CA ALA A 39 8.40 -9.81 14.81
C ALA A 39 8.78 -9.43 16.27
N GLN A 40 8.79 -10.41 17.16
CA GLN A 40 9.22 -10.23 18.56
C GLN A 40 10.69 -9.76 18.63
N GLY A 41 11.58 -10.38 17.83
CA GLY A 41 12.99 -9.97 17.74
C GLY A 41 13.19 -8.53 17.25
N LEU A 42 12.23 -7.99 16.52
CA LEU A 42 12.21 -6.58 16.08
C LEU A 42 11.51 -5.64 17.09
N GLY A 43 11.13 -6.13 18.25
CA GLY A 43 10.49 -5.35 19.31
C GLY A 43 8.97 -5.15 19.13
N VAL A 44 8.33 -5.91 18.23
CA VAL A 44 6.87 -5.89 18.09
C VAL A 44 6.22 -6.62 19.26
N SER A 45 5.28 -5.98 19.95
CA SER A 45 4.53 -6.61 21.04
C SER A 45 3.53 -7.64 20.52
N ARG A 46 3.23 -8.64 21.34
CA ARG A 46 2.23 -9.65 20.99
C ARG A 46 0.87 -9.03 20.68
N ALA A 47 0.49 -8.00 21.41
CA ALA A 47 -0.78 -7.29 21.20
C ALA A 47 -0.86 -6.64 19.80
N VAL A 48 0.22 -5.96 19.37
CA VAL A 48 0.29 -5.34 18.03
C VAL A 48 0.28 -6.42 16.95
N PHE A 49 1.06 -7.49 17.12
CA PHE A 49 1.11 -8.60 16.17
C PHE A 49 -0.28 -9.25 15.98
N ASP A 50 -0.95 -9.58 17.09
CA ASP A 50 -2.27 -10.22 17.04
C ASP A 50 -3.34 -9.28 16.45
N ALA A 51 -3.30 -7.99 16.78
CA ALA A 51 -4.20 -7.01 16.20
C ALA A 51 -3.99 -6.84 14.69
N ALA A 52 -2.74 -6.84 14.25
CA ALA A 52 -2.38 -6.70 12.84
C ALA A 52 -2.75 -7.91 11.98
N THR A 53 -2.64 -9.12 12.55
CA THR A 53 -2.86 -10.39 11.83
C THR A 53 -4.25 -10.98 11.99
N ARG A 54 -5.05 -10.48 12.95
CA ARG A 54 -6.40 -10.98 13.22
C ARG A 54 -7.30 -10.82 12.00
N GLY A 55 -7.83 -11.95 11.50
CA GLY A 55 -8.74 -11.96 10.36
C GLY A 55 -8.10 -11.49 9.04
N LEU A 56 -6.78 -11.46 8.98
CA LEU A 56 -6.09 -11.13 7.74
C LEU A 56 -6.21 -12.30 6.77
N GLU A 57 -6.73 -12.03 5.57
CA GLU A 57 -6.90 -12.99 4.49
C GLU A 57 -5.99 -12.65 3.33
N PRO A 58 -5.42 -13.64 2.61
CA PRO A 58 -4.59 -13.35 1.46
C PRO A 58 -5.41 -12.69 0.33
N ASP A 59 -4.78 -11.81 -0.43
CA ASP A 59 -5.36 -11.24 -1.63
C ASP A 59 -4.78 -11.95 -2.87
N LEU A 60 -5.45 -13.01 -3.29
CA LEU A 60 -4.98 -13.82 -4.41
C LEU A 60 -5.21 -13.14 -5.78
N SER A 61 -5.79 -11.96 -5.83
CA SER A 61 -5.93 -11.14 -7.04
C SER A 61 -4.69 -10.32 -7.37
N LEU A 62 -3.76 -10.19 -6.42
CA LEU A 62 -2.54 -9.41 -6.62
C LEU A 62 -1.68 -9.95 -7.78
N PRO A 63 -0.98 -9.09 -8.50
CA PRO A 63 0.02 -9.52 -9.46
C PRO A 63 1.24 -10.14 -8.77
N ASP A 64 2.11 -10.79 -9.57
CA ASP A 64 3.38 -11.39 -9.13
C ASP A 64 3.25 -12.53 -8.10
N LEU A 65 2.08 -13.20 -8.06
CA LEU A 65 1.88 -14.37 -7.21
C LEU A 65 2.26 -15.68 -7.92
N ALA A 66 2.87 -16.60 -7.18
CA ALA A 66 3.20 -17.96 -7.62
C ALA A 66 2.06 -18.92 -7.21
N LEU A 67 0.94 -18.88 -7.92
CA LEU A 67 -0.23 -19.71 -7.63
C LEU A 67 -0.18 -21.04 -8.40
N PRO A 68 -0.51 -22.19 -7.77
CA PRO A 68 -0.66 -23.47 -8.47
C PRO A 68 -1.65 -23.36 -9.63
N GLY A 69 -1.28 -23.89 -10.81
CA GLY A 69 -2.13 -23.87 -12.00
C GLY A 69 -2.20 -22.54 -12.76
N ARG A 70 -1.59 -21.47 -12.27
CA ARG A 70 -1.45 -20.21 -12.99
C ARG A 70 -0.26 -20.33 -13.95
N THR A 71 -0.54 -20.51 -15.23
CA THR A 71 0.47 -20.67 -16.29
C THR A 71 0.92 -19.35 -16.89
N ASP A 72 0.24 -18.26 -16.56
CA ASP A 72 0.60 -16.94 -17.06
C ASP A 72 2.01 -16.59 -16.58
N LYS A 73 2.96 -16.53 -17.52
CA LYS A 73 4.23 -15.85 -17.24
C LYS A 73 3.86 -14.40 -16.95
N PRO A 74 3.97 -13.95 -15.69
CA PRO A 74 3.82 -12.52 -15.46
C PRO A 74 4.88 -11.80 -16.29
N PRO A 75 4.63 -10.57 -16.71
CA PRO A 75 5.66 -9.76 -17.31
C PRO A 75 6.89 -9.78 -16.40
N SER A 76 8.08 -9.82 -16.98
CA SER A 76 9.35 -9.85 -16.24
C SER A 76 9.45 -8.70 -15.22
N GLN A 77 8.65 -7.67 -15.39
CA GLN A 77 8.49 -6.51 -14.53
C GLN A 77 6.98 -6.21 -14.39
N PRO A 78 6.30 -6.78 -13.39
CA PRO A 78 4.86 -6.58 -13.21
C PRO A 78 4.50 -5.12 -12.90
N GLU A 79 5.47 -4.30 -12.57
CA GLU A 79 5.33 -2.85 -12.40
C GLU A 79 5.05 -2.13 -13.74
N PHE A 80 5.47 -2.70 -14.86
CA PHE A 80 5.28 -2.14 -16.19
C PHE A 80 4.12 -2.81 -16.92
N VAL A 81 2.89 -2.40 -16.59
CA VAL A 81 1.67 -2.82 -17.31
C VAL A 81 1.45 -2.00 -18.60
N GLN A 82 2.25 -0.95 -18.80
CA GLN A 82 2.21 -0.08 -19.98
C GLN A 82 3.40 -0.37 -20.91
N THR A 83 3.21 -0.13 -22.21
CA THR A 83 4.34 -0.17 -23.15
C THR A 83 5.33 0.97 -22.82
N PRO A 84 6.62 0.84 -23.15
CA PRO A 84 7.57 1.95 -22.99
C PRO A 84 7.10 3.26 -23.65
N ALA A 85 6.47 3.17 -24.82
CA ALA A 85 5.93 4.34 -25.52
C ALA A 85 4.78 5.00 -24.76
N ASP A 86 3.88 4.20 -24.14
CA ASP A 86 2.79 4.72 -23.30
C ASP A 86 3.34 5.32 -22.00
N TYR A 87 4.39 4.71 -21.45
CA TYR A 87 5.02 5.20 -20.23
C TYR A 87 5.64 6.58 -20.41
N VAL A 88 6.26 6.86 -21.57
CA VAL A 88 6.86 8.15 -21.91
C VAL A 88 5.97 9.02 -22.81
N ARG A 89 4.65 8.78 -22.83
CA ARG A 89 3.73 9.55 -23.66
C ARG A 89 3.82 11.04 -23.35
N GLU A 90 4.13 11.83 -24.36
CA GLU A 90 4.43 13.26 -24.22
C GLU A 90 3.30 14.05 -23.55
N SER A 91 2.03 13.76 -23.89
CA SER A 91 0.88 14.43 -23.26
C SER A 91 0.80 14.20 -21.75
N SER A 92 1.16 13.01 -21.28
CA SER A 92 1.22 12.68 -19.85
C SER A 92 2.38 13.39 -19.17
N ILE A 93 3.55 13.40 -19.79
CA ILE A 93 4.73 14.09 -19.30
C ILE A 93 4.49 15.60 -19.25
N ALA A 94 3.93 16.20 -20.32
CA ALA A 94 3.62 17.63 -20.38
C ALA A 94 2.67 18.06 -19.27
N ARG A 95 1.63 17.26 -18.98
CA ARG A 95 0.68 17.51 -17.89
C ARG A 95 1.37 17.48 -16.52
N LEU A 96 2.16 16.44 -16.24
CA LEU A 96 2.90 16.34 -14.98
C LEU A 96 3.94 17.47 -14.85
N ALA A 97 4.64 17.82 -15.93
CA ALA A 97 5.60 18.91 -15.93
C ALA A 97 4.94 20.28 -15.67
N ALA A 98 3.75 20.52 -16.22
CA ALA A 98 2.98 21.74 -15.96
C ALA A 98 2.61 21.84 -14.47
N GLN A 99 2.05 20.76 -13.89
CA GLN A 99 1.73 20.70 -12.48
C GLN A 99 2.98 20.82 -11.59
N GLY A 100 4.08 20.15 -11.97
CA GLY A 100 5.35 20.22 -11.27
C GLY A 100 5.93 21.63 -11.22
N ARG A 101 5.79 22.44 -12.28
CA ARG A 101 6.20 23.85 -12.25
C ARG A 101 5.42 24.67 -11.24
N THR A 102 4.12 24.46 -11.15
CA THR A 102 3.27 25.14 -10.13
C THR A 102 3.71 24.73 -8.71
N LEU A 103 3.96 23.44 -8.49
CA LEU A 103 4.41 22.94 -7.18
C LEU A 103 5.85 23.40 -6.85
N LEU A 104 6.71 23.56 -7.84
CA LEU A 104 8.05 24.14 -7.66
C LEU A 104 7.95 25.55 -7.06
N GLU A 105 7.09 26.39 -7.60
CA GLU A 105 6.90 27.74 -7.06
C GLU A 105 6.26 27.72 -5.67
N MET A 106 5.25 26.87 -5.49
CA MET A 106 4.53 26.75 -4.20
C MET A 106 5.43 26.27 -3.07
N HIS A 107 6.34 25.33 -3.35
CA HIS A 107 7.22 24.70 -2.36
C HIS A 107 8.69 25.12 -2.51
N ARG A 108 8.98 26.24 -3.18
CA ARG A 108 10.34 26.67 -3.51
C ARG A 108 11.26 26.67 -2.31
N ALA A 109 10.90 27.33 -1.23
CA ALA A 109 11.73 27.45 -0.04
C ALA A 109 12.10 26.07 0.56
N THR A 110 11.12 25.15 0.62
CA THR A 110 11.32 23.79 1.09
C THR A 110 12.23 23.00 0.17
N LEU A 111 11.99 23.07 -1.15
CA LEU A 111 12.78 22.36 -2.14
C LEU A 111 14.22 22.86 -2.20
N ASP A 112 14.45 24.19 -2.11
CA ASP A 112 15.79 24.78 -2.05
C ASP A 112 16.53 24.35 -0.78
N ALA A 113 15.80 24.20 0.36
CA ALA A 113 16.39 23.70 1.60
C ALA A 113 16.76 22.22 1.49
N ILE A 114 15.91 21.39 0.86
CA ILE A 114 16.19 19.98 0.59
C ILE A 114 17.41 19.85 -0.33
N GLU A 115 17.49 20.66 -1.41
CA GLU A 115 18.64 20.64 -2.33
C GLU A 115 19.94 20.99 -1.61
N ARG A 116 19.93 22.02 -0.74
CA ARG A 116 21.11 22.37 0.07
C ARG A 116 21.55 21.24 0.99
N GLN A 117 20.61 20.52 1.58
CA GLN A 117 20.90 19.47 2.55
C GLN A 117 21.31 18.13 1.92
N PHE A 118 20.64 17.73 0.85
CA PHE A 118 20.80 16.40 0.25
C PHE A 118 21.43 16.42 -1.15
N GLY A 119 21.61 17.59 -1.77
CA GLY A 119 22.23 17.73 -3.08
C GLY A 119 21.34 17.30 -4.26
N VAL A 120 20.07 17.00 -4.02
CA VAL A 120 19.12 16.54 -5.06
C VAL A 120 18.32 17.73 -5.59
N ARG A 121 18.39 17.96 -6.90
CA ARG A 121 17.69 19.09 -7.53
C ARG A 121 16.18 18.99 -7.39
N PRO A 122 15.47 20.11 -7.14
CA PRO A 122 14.00 20.16 -7.03
C PRO A 122 13.26 19.48 -8.18
N SER A 123 13.76 19.63 -9.42
CA SER A 123 13.15 19.00 -10.60
C SER A 123 13.17 17.47 -10.57
N VAL A 124 14.19 16.86 -9.95
CA VAL A 124 14.28 15.40 -9.80
C VAL A 124 13.26 14.93 -8.76
N ILE A 125 13.21 15.59 -7.61
CA ILE A 125 12.27 15.25 -6.52
C ILE A 125 10.82 15.37 -7.01
N LEU A 126 10.49 16.46 -7.71
CA LEU A 126 9.15 16.66 -8.27
C LEU A 126 8.82 15.66 -9.38
N ALA A 127 9.80 15.25 -10.20
CA ALA A 127 9.58 14.22 -11.21
C ALA A 127 9.24 12.86 -10.57
N ILE A 128 9.93 12.48 -9.50
CA ILE A 128 9.61 11.27 -8.70
C ILE A 128 8.21 11.39 -8.15
N TRP A 129 7.90 12.43 -7.38
CA TRP A 129 6.59 12.62 -6.77
C TRP A 129 5.45 12.60 -7.81
N GLY A 130 5.66 13.27 -8.94
CA GLY A 130 4.69 13.28 -10.04
C GLY A 130 4.47 11.91 -10.67
N ARG A 131 5.53 11.12 -10.85
CA ARG A 131 5.46 9.79 -11.45
C ARG A 131 4.87 8.75 -10.50
N GLU A 132 5.22 8.79 -9.22
CA GLU A 132 4.80 7.80 -8.23
C GLU A 132 3.32 7.94 -7.87
N THR A 133 2.86 9.16 -7.56
CA THR A 133 1.51 9.33 -7.04
C THR A 133 0.70 10.45 -7.72
N ALA A 134 1.14 10.95 -8.88
CA ALA A 134 0.55 12.14 -9.50
C ALA A 134 0.43 13.30 -8.49
N PHE A 135 1.54 13.57 -7.78
CA PHE A 135 1.63 14.56 -6.71
C PHE A 135 0.63 14.35 -5.57
N GLY A 136 0.45 13.09 -5.15
CA GLY A 136 -0.50 12.71 -4.11
C GLY A 136 -1.96 12.57 -4.59
N GLY A 137 -2.22 12.78 -5.88
CA GLY A 137 -3.56 12.65 -6.46
C GLY A 137 -4.03 11.20 -6.64
N TYR A 138 -3.10 10.24 -6.65
CA TYR A 138 -3.44 8.82 -6.77
C TYR A 138 -3.74 8.21 -5.40
N LYS A 139 -4.96 7.71 -5.22
CA LYS A 139 -5.36 7.01 -4.00
C LYS A 139 -4.83 5.58 -4.01
N LEU A 140 -4.07 5.23 -2.99
CA LEU A 140 -3.53 3.88 -2.80
C LEU A 140 -4.66 2.93 -2.36
N PRO A 141 -5.00 1.89 -3.14
CA PRO A 141 -6.24 1.12 -2.92
C PRO A 141 -6.10 0.02 -1.88
N HIS A 142 -4.88 -0.45 -1.60
CA HIS A 142 -4.66 -1.67 -0.81
C HIS A 142 -4.34 -1.38 0.66
N ASP A 143 -4.61 -2.37 1.52
CA ASP A 143 -4.06 -2.45 2.88
C ASP A 143 -2.65 -3.04 2.78
N ALA A 144 -1.63 -2.31 3.21
CA ALA A 144 -0.23 -2.71 3.08
C ALA A 144 0.06 -4.03 3.80
N LEU A 145 -0.50 -4.25 4.99
CA LEU A 145 -0.30 -5.51 5.71
C LEU A 145 -0.84 -6.70 4.93
N ARG A 146 -2.03 -6.56 4.34
CA ARG A 146 -2.62 -7.62 3.53
C ARG A 146 -1.78 -7.91 2.29
N VAL A 147 -1.35 -6.86 1.59
CA VAL A 147 -0.48 -6.99 0.41
C VAL A 147 0.81 -7.69 0.76
N LEU A 148 1.54 -7.15 1.74
CA LEU A 148 2.87 -7.64 2.10
C LEU A 148 2.83 -9.08 2.64
N ALA A 149 1.83 -9.41 3.48
CA ALA A 149 1.61 -10.76 3.97
C ALA A 149 1.29 -11.74 2.84
N THR A 150 0.44 -11.34 1.87
CA THR A 150 0.12 -12.17 0.71
C THR A 150 1.34 -12.44 -0.16
N GLN A 151 2.10 -11.39 -0.47
CA GLN A 151 3.33 -11.49 -1.25
C GLN A 151 4.41 -12.33 -0.53
N ALA A 152 4.52 -12.21 0.79
CA ALA A 152 5.41 -13.04 1.60
C ALA A 152 4.98 -14.52 1.60
N TYR A 153 3.68 -14.80 1.58
CA TYR A 153 3.14 -16.15 1.59
C TYR A 153 3.25 -16.84 0.23
N THR A 154 2.79 -16.18 -0.84
CA THR A 154 2.68 -16.81 -2.16
C THR A 154 3.24 -15.99 -3.32
N GLY A 155 3.89 -14.85 -3.06
CA GLY A 155 4.58 -14.06 -4.07
C GLY A 155 5.84 -14.74 -4.60
N ARG A 156 6.40 -14.19 -5.67
CA ARG A 156 7.67 -14.68 -6.25
C ARG A 156 8.89 -14.22 -5.46
N ARG A 157 8.80 -13.10 -4.76
CA ARG A 157 9.87 -12.48 -3.95
C ARG A 157 9.55 -12.61 -2.46
N LYS A 158 9.26 -13.84 -1.99
CA LYS A 158 8.76 -14.09 -0.62
C LYS A 158 9.62 -13.48 0.48
N GLU A 159 10.93 -13.66 0.40
CA GLU A 159 11.85 -13.17 1.44
C GLU A 159 11.88 -11.65 1.51
N LEU A 160 11.85 -10.97 0.36
CA LEU A 160 11.72 -9.52 0.32
C LEU A 160 10.44 -9.07 1.06
N PHE A 161 9.31 -9.61 0.64
CA PHE A 161 8.01 -9.18 1.19
C PHE A 161 7.80 -9.63 2.66
N ARG A 162 8.47 -10.70 3.09
CA ARG A 162 8.53 -11.08 4.51
C ARG A 162 9.22 -9.98 5.32
N GLY A 163 10.37 -9.50 4.87
CA GLY A 163 11.05 -8.39 5.51
C GLY A 163 10.21 -7.11 5.55
N GLU A 164 9.51 -6.80 4.45
CA GLU A 164 8.65 -5.63 4.38
C GLU A 164 7.41 -5.76 5.29
N PHE A 165 6.81 -6.95 5.41
CA PHE A 165 5.72 -7.19 6.34
C PHE A 165 6.16 -6.99 7.80
N LEU A 166 7.32 -7.50 8.17
CA LEU A 166 7.90 -7.32 9.50
C LEU A 166 8.21 -5.84 9.79
N ALA A 167 8.73 -5.11 8.81
CA ALA A 167 8.95 -3.67 8.92
C ALA A 167 7.63 -2.90 9.08
N ALA A 168 6.57 -3.29 8.37
CA ALA A 168 5.24 -2.70 8.54
C ALA A 168 4.65 -2.96 9.94
N LEU A 169 4.85 -4.14 10.52
CA LEU A 169 4.49 -4.43 11.91
C LEU A 169 5.24 -3.53 12.89
N LYS A 170 6.53 -3.29 12.63
CA LYS A 170 7.33 -2.36 13.42
C LYS A 170 6.81 -0.92 13.31
N MET A 171 6.29 -0.49 12.14
CA MET A 171 5.64 0.82 12.00
C MET A 171 4.41 0.94 12.89
N LEU A 172 3.56 -0.09 12.94
CA LEU A 172 2.41 -0.14 13.86
C LEU A 172 2.86 -0.06 15.33
N GLN A 173 3.92 -0.80 15.69
CA GLN A 173 4.50 -0.76 17.03
C GLN A 173 5.02 0.64 17.37
N GLY A 174 5.55 1.36 16.40
CA GLY A 174 6.01 2.75 16.53
C GLY A 174 4.89 3.79 16.52
N GLY A 175 3.62 3.36 16.48
CA GLY A 175 2.47 4.26 16.58
C GLY A 175 1.92 4.77 15.24
N VAL A 176 2.43 4.28 14.09
CA VAL A 176 1.80 4.60 12.79
C VAL A 176 0.41 3.94 12.75
N PRO A 177 -0.68 4.68 12.57
CA PRO A 177 -2.02 4.11 12.52
C PRO A 177 -2.19 3.19 11.30
N ARG A 178 -2.91 2.06 11.47
CA ARG A 178 -3.15 1.11 10.37
C ARG A 178 -3.80 1.77 9.14
N GLU A 179 -4.66 2.74 9.37
CA GLU A 179 -5.37 3.48 8.33
C GLU A 179 -4.42 4.25 7.38
N ARG A 180 -3.23 4.62 7.86
CA ARG A 180 -2.17 5.23 7.06
C ARG A 180 -1.37 4.22 6.24
N LEU A 181 -1.41 2.93 6.58
CA LEU A 181 -0.73 1.88 5.85
C LEU A 181 -1.51 1.48 4.59
N ARG A 182 -1.87 2.49 3.77
CA ARG A 182 -2.40 2.29 2.43
C ARG A 182 -1.25 2.20 1.44
N SER A 183 -1.36 1.27 0.47
CA SER A 183 -0.24 0.96 -0.41
C SER A 183 -0.65 0.68 -1.86
N SER A 184 0.35 0.63 -2.72
CA SER A 184 0.28 -0.02 -4.03
C SER A 184 0.13 -1.55 -3.86
N TRP A 185 -0.05 -2.25 -4.97
CA TRP A 185 -0.10 -3.72 -4.99
C TRP A 185 1.21 -4.39 -4.51
N SER A 186 2.31 -3.67 -4.48
CA SER A 186 3.63 -4.13 -4.00
C SER A 186 3.96 -3.65 -2.59
N GLY A 187 3.04 -2.97 -1.90
CA GLY A 187 3.23 -2.54 -0.52
C GLY A 187 3.89 -1.17 -0.36
N ALA A 188 4.17 -0.45 -1.44
CA ALA A 188 4.74 0.89 -1.38
C ALA A 188 3.71 1.92 -0.91
N MET A 189 4.11 2.85 -0.02
CA MET A 189 3.25 3.76 0.74
C MET A 189 3.70 5.21 0.63
N GLY A 190 2.80 6.11 1.01
CA GLY A 190 3.08 7.54 1.10
C GLY A 190 3.16 8.26 -0.26
N LEU A 191 3.49 9.53 -0.22
CA LEU A 191 3.51 10.43 -1.39
C LEU A 191 4.57 10.03 -2.42
N THR A 192 5.67 9.42 -1.97
CA THR A 192 6.84 9.05 -2.79
C THR A 192 7.10 7.55 -2.84
N GLN A 193 6.11 6.74 -2.42
CA GLN A 193 6.07 5.27 -2.57
C GLN A 193 7.23 4.53 -1.90
N PHE A 194 7.37 4.73 -0.59
CA PHE A 194 8.33 3.99 0.22
C PHE A 194 7.84 2.58 0.56
N LEU A 195 8.71 1.59 0.46
CA LEU A 195 8.52 0.33 1.16
C LEU A 195 8.76 0.54 2.68
N PRO A 196 8.14 -0.29 3.55
CA PRO A 196 8.30 -0.15 5.00
C PRO A 196 9.75 -0.13 5.48
N SER A 197 10.62 -0.95 4.90
CA SER A 197 12.04 -0.98 5.27
C SER A 197 12.76 0.31 4.88
N GLU A 198 12.41 0.90 3.73
CA GLU A 198 13.00 2.14 3.26
C GLU A 198 12.57 3.34 4.11
N PHE A 199 11.35 3.31 4.66
CA PHE A 199 10.91 4.30 5.65
C PHE A 199 11.90 4.39 6.82
N TYR A 200 12.35 3.27 7.37
CA TYR A 200 13.31 3.29 8.48
C TYR A 200 14.71 3.75 8.10
N LYS A 201 15.10 3.64 6.83
CA LYS A 201 16.42 4.05 6.35
C LYS A 201 16.47 5.54 5.97
N HIS A 202 15.41 6.03 5.37
CA HIS A 202 15.44 7.29 4.63
C HIS A 202 14.42 8.33 5.09
N ALA A 203 13.33 7.94 5.76
CA ALA A 203 12.33 8.91 6.19
C ALA A 203 12.89 9.86 7.26
N VAL A 204 12.55 11.14 7.13
CA VAL A 204 13.00 12.22 8.00
C VAL A 204 11.85 13.13 8.39
N ASP A 205 11.90 13.67 9.58
CA ASP A 205 11.12 14.82 10.03
C ASP A 205 11.85 16.08 9.54
N PHE A 206 11.39 16.65 8.44
CA PHE A 206 12.04 17.78 7.79
C PHE A 206 11.41 19.12 8.15
N ASP A 207 10.13 19.14 8.50
CA ASP A 207 9.45 20.34 8.98
C ASP A 207 9.65 20.59 10.48
N GLY A 208 10.20 19.61 11.21
CA GLY A 208 10.61 19.74 12.59
C GLY A 208 9.43 19.68 13.58
N ASP A 209 8.32 19.06 13.19
CA ASP A 209 7.13 18.93 14.07
C ASP A 209 7.25 17.78 15.09
N GLY A 210 8.36 17.02 15.06
CA GLY A 210 8.65 15.89 15.93
C GLY A 210 8.07 14.57 15.42
N LYS A 211 7.57 14.52 14.18
CA LYS A 211 7.00 13.32 13.55
C LYS A 211 7.56 13.13 12.16
N VAL A 212 7.72 11.90 11.76
CA VAL A 212 8.06 11.54 10.38
C VAL A 212 6.78 11.18 9.64
N ASP A 213 6.32 12.04 8.72
CA ASP A 213 5.05 11.86 8.01
C ASP A 213 5.23 11.89 6.48
N ILE A 214 5.50 10.74 5.89
CA ILE A 214 5.61 10.60 4.42
C ILE A 214 4.25 10.58 3.70
N TRP A 215 3.13 10.61 4.43
CA TRP A 215 1.77 10.50 3.88
C TRP A 215 1.10 11.83 3.66
N THR A 216 1.30 12.79 4.58
CA THR A 216 0.59 14.07 4.58
C THR A 216 1.50 15.28 4.70
N SER A 217 2.72 15.17 5.26
CA SER A 217 3.72 16.22 5.25
C SER A 217 4.49 16.21 3.92
N ILE A 218 4.26 17.21 3.08
CA ILE A 218 5.01 17.38 1.83
C ILE A 218 6.51 17.59 2.10
N PRO A 219 6.94 18.44 3.06
CA PRO A 219 8.35 18.59 3.39
C PRO A 219 9.03 17.26 3.74
N ASP A 220 8.42 16.46 4.62
CA ASP A 220 8.98 15.18 5.04
C ASP A 220 9.08 14.19 3.88
N ALA A 221 7.99 14.06 3.10
CA ALA A 221 7.96 13.12 2.00
C ALA A 221 9.00 13.45 0.91
N LEU A 222 9.16 14.74 0.56
CA LEU A 222 10.11 15.17 -0.46
C LEU A 222 11.56 15.10 0.06
N ALA A 223 11.80 15.47 1.32
CA ALA A 223 13.12 15.34 1.94
C ALA A 223 13.52 13.87 2.11
N SER A 224 12.58 13.01 2.51
CA SER A 224 12.81 11.57 2.60
C SER A 224 13.18 10.96 1.23
N ALA A 225 12.53 11.40 0.16
CA ALA A 225 12.86 10.94 -1.20
C ALA A 225 14.22 11.46 -1.70
N ALA A 226 14.72 12.56 -1.16
CA ALA A 226 16.01 13.15 -1.51
C ALA A 226 17.18 12.54 -0.73
N LYS A 227 16.93 11.99 0.45
CA LYS A 227 17.92 11.33 1.31
C LYS A 227 18.24 9.93 0.83
#